data_e287914ccd8148150b31169f54ddba48
#
_entry.id   e287914ccd8148150b31169f54ddba48
#
_cell.length_a   1.000
_cell.length_b   1.000
_cell.length_c   1.000
_cell.angle_alpha   90.00
_cell.angle_beta   90.00
_cell.angle_gamma   90.00
#
_symmetry.space_group_name_H-M   'P 1'
#
loop_
_entity.id
_entity.type
_entity.pdbx_description
1 polymer ?
#
loop_
_entity_poly.entity_id
_entity_poly.type
_entity_poly.pdbx_seq_one_letter_code
_entity_poly.pdbx_strand_id
1 'polypeptide(L)'
;MSYTLKHIYIKPNADIDVNFWSGDILNLIDTYFDAGKITQKPVKTTDGSTDTFTTIFKDKASFDEFVADNISTTNKTALEVFCDENGVICNIETS
;
A
#
# COMPACT_ATOMS: atom_id res chain seq x y z
N MET A 1 11.06 -16.76 -3.36
CA MET A 1 11.77 -15.58 -2.80
C MET A 1 10.78 -14.47 -2.56
N SER A 2 10.71 -13.94 -1.36
CA SER A 2 9.70 -12.91 -1.04
C SER A 2 9.99 -11.59 -1.74
N TYR A 3 8.93 -10.82 -1.96
CA TYR A 3 8.99 -9.52 -2.59
C TYR A 3 8.28 -8.49 -1.71
N THR A 4 8.98 -7.46 -1.32
CA THR A 4 8.49 -6.47 -0.34
C THR A 4 8.05 -5.20 -1.05
N LEU A 5 6.85 -4.71 -0.71
CA LEU A 5 6.30 -3.45 -1.17
C LEU A 5 6.19 -2.49 0.02
N LYS A 6 6.80 -1.32 -0.10
CA LYS A 6 6.66 -0.25 0.89
C LYS A 6 5.99 0.96 0.26
N HIS A 7 4.91 1.42 0.90
CA HIS A 7 4.31 2.72 0.62
C HIS A 7 4.77 3.69 1.70
N ILE A 8 5.49 4.73 1.31
CA ILE A 8 6.05 5.72 2.23
C ILE A 8 5.34 7.04 2.01
N TYR A 9 4.65 7.53 3.04
CA TYR A 9 3.89 8.78 2.99
C TYR A 9 4.57 9.81 3.87
N ILE A 10 5.22 10.81 3.23
CA ILE A 10 5.83 11.93 3.92
C ILE A 10 4.78 13.03 4.00
N LYS A 11 4.26 13.27 5.21
CA LYS A 11 3.15 14.20 5.45
C LYS A 11 3.68 15.56 5.88
N PRO A 12 2.97 16.67 5.54
CA PRO A 12 3.36 18.01 6.01
C PRO A 12 3.18 18.18 7.53
N ASN A 13 2.31 17.38 8.15
CA ASN A 13 2.17 17.31 9.60
C ASN A 13 1.61 15.94 10.02
N ALA A 14 1.77 15.59 11.30
CA ALA A 14 1.39 14.28 11.82
C ALA A 14 -0.12 14.06 11.94
N ASP A 15 -0.93 15.12 11.84
CA ASP A 15 -2.38 15.05 11.99
C ASP A 15 -3.09 14.53 10.73
N ILE A 16 -2.40 14.51 9.59
CA ILE A 16 -2.97 13.98 8.35
C ILE A 16 -2.99 12.46 8.44
N ASP A 17 -4.18 11.88 8.29
CA ASP A 17 -4.37 10.44 8.28
C ASP A 17 -4.46 9.94 6.84
N VAL A 18 -3.44 9.19 6.41
CA VAL A 18 -3.43 8.55 5.10
C VAL A 18 -4.08 7.18 5.24
N ASN A 19 -5.40 7.14 5.09
CA ASN A 19 -6.18 5.91 5.21
C ASN A 19 -7.02 5.71 3.95
N PHE A 20 -6.39 5.19 2.90
CA PHE A 20 -7.02 4.96 1.60
C PHE A 20 -7.29 3.50 1.31
N TRP A 21 -7.65 2.75 2.33
CA TRP A 21 -7.98 1.35 2.21
C TRP A 21 -9.49 1.22 2.02
N SER A 22 -9.95 1.20 0.77
CA SER A 22 -11.35 0.90 0.47
C SER A 22 -11.70 -0.53 0.89
N GLY A 23 -12.99 -0.82 1.08
CA GLY A 23 -13.42 -2.18 1.37
C GLY A 23 -12.97 -3.18 0.29
N ASP A 24 -12.98 -2.74 -0.98
CA ASP A 24 -12.57 -3.58 -2.10
C ASP A 24 -11.08 -3.95 -2.05
N ILE A 25 -10.20 -2.99 -1.75
CA ILE A 25 -8.76 -3.28 -1.66
C ILE A 25 -8.45 -4.15 -0.44
N LEU A 26 -9.13 -3.94 0.68
CA LEU A 26 -8.97 -4.79 1.86
C LEU A 26 -9.39 -6.23 1.57
N ASN A 27 -10.50 -6.43 0.86
CA ASN A 27 -10.96 -7.75 0.43
C ASN A 27 -9.97 -8.41 -0.53
N LEU A 28 -9.39 -7.65 -1.45
CA LEU A 28 -8.37 -8.17 -2.37
C LEU A 28 -7.13 -8.63 -1.61
N ILE A 29 -6.67 -7.83 -0.65
CA ILE A 29 -5.53 -8.21 0.21
C ILE A 29 -5.83 -9.50 0.97
N ASP A 30 -7.02 -9.63 1.54
CA ASP A 30 -7.43 -10.84 2.26
C ASP A 30 -7.47 -12.06 1.33
N THR A 31 -7.96 -11.89 0.10
CA THR A 31 -7.99 -12.96 -0.91
C THR A 31 -6.57 -13.44 -1.24
N TYR A 32 -5.65 -12.53 -1.45
CA TYR A 32 -4.25 -12.86 -1.75
C TYR A 32 -3.55 -13.50 -0.55
N PHE A 33 -3.85 -13.02 0.65
CA PHE A 33 -3.31 -13.59 1.88
C PHE A 33 -3.79 -15.04 2.09
N ASP A 34 -5.08 -15.27 1.91
CA ASP A 34 -5.67 -16.61 2.03
C ASP A 34 -5.14 -17.58 0.98
N ALA A 35 -4.80 -17.08 -0.21
CA ALA A 35 -4.19 -17.88 -1.28
C ALA A 35 -2.68 -18.10 -1.09
N GLY A 36 -2.07 -17.52 -0.05
CA GLY A 36 -0.64 -17.60 0.20
C GLY A 36 0.22 -16.71 -0.70
N LYS A 37 -0.39 -15.81 -1.49
CA LYS A 37 0.32 -14.88 -2.38
C LYS A 37 0.84 -13.65 -1.65
N ILE A 38 0.19 -13.25 -0.56
CA ILE A 38 0.68 -12.26 0.40
C ILE A 38 1.02 -13.02 1.67
N THR A 39 2.24 -12.86 2.16
CA THR A 39 2.72 -13.52 3.38
C THR A 39 2.65 -12.60 4.60
N GLN A 40 2.63 -11.29 4.37
CA GLN A 40 2.39 -10.30 5.41
C GLN A 40 1.46 -9.21 4.86
N LYS A 41 0.30 -9.04 5.48
CA LYS A 41 -0.61 -7.92 5.21
C LYS A 41 0.08 -6.59 5.55
N PRO A 42 -0.38 -5.44 4.98
CA PRO A 42 0.24 -4.16 5.26
C PRO A 42 0.39 -3.88 6.75
N VAL A 43 1.61 -3.58 7.16
CA VAL A 43 1.94 -3.17 8.53
C VAL A 43 2.39 -1.72 8.50
N LYS A 44 1.73 -0.88 9.29
CA LYS A 44 2.06 0.53 9.42
C LYS A 44 3.13 0.76 10.47
N THR A 45 4.17 1.50 10.10
CA THR A 45 5.14 2.05 11.03
C THR A 45 5.17 3.57 10.87
N THR A 46 5.33 4.30 11.97
CA THR A 46 5.32 5.77 11.97
C THR A 46 6.63 6.28 12.55
N ASP A 47 7.24 7.23 11.85
CA ASP A 47 8.43 7.95 12.31
C ASP A 47 8.19 9.45 12.10
N GLY A 48 7.87 10.17 13.19
CA GLY A 48 7.47 11.56 13.11
C GLY A 48 6.19 11.72 12.29
N SER A 49 6.26 12.47 11.19
CA SER A 49 5.14 12.65 10.26
C SER A 49 5.20 11.73 9.04
N THR A 50 6.09 10.75 9.05
CA THR A 50 6.22 9.78 7.96
C THR A 50 5.59 8.45 8.36
N ASP A 51 4.62 8.00 7.56
CA ASP A 51 3.99 6.69 7.71
C ASP A 51 4.49 5.75 6.60
N THR A 52 4.85 4.53 6.99
CA THR A 52 5.28 3.49 6.04
C THR A 52 4.38 2.27 6.20
N PHE A 53 3.82 1.79 5.09
CA PHE A 53 3.05 0.55 5.05
C PHE A 53 3.87 -0.50 4.31
N THR A 54 4.17 -1.60 4.99
CA THR A 54 4.98 -2.69 4.43
C THR A 54 4.13 -3.92 4.20
N THR A 55 4.07 -4.36 2.95
CA THR A 55 3.38 -5.59 2.52
C THR A 55 4.39 -6.55 1.94
N ILE A 56 4.33 -7.83 2.30
CA ILE A 56 5.23 -8.83 1.77
C ILE A 56 4.45 -9.84 0.94
N PHE A 57 4.85 -9.98 -0.32
CA PHE A 57 4.34 -10.99 -1.25
C PHE A 57 5.27 -12.21 -1.24
N LYS A 58 4.71 -13.37 -1.58
CA LYS A 58 5.53 -14.59 -1.63
C LYS A 58 6.60 -14.51 -2.73
N ASP A 59 6.31 -13.79 -3.84
CA ASP A 59 7.21 -13.61 -4.97
C ASP A 59 6.79 -12.39 -5.81
N LYS A 60 7.64 -12.01 -6.77
CA LYS A 60 7.38 -10.88 -7.66
C LYS A 60 6.18 -11.12 -8.57
N ALA A 61 5.94 -12.33 -9.01
CA ALA A 61 4.80 -12.66 -9.86
C ALA A 61 3.47 -12.38 -9.15
N SER A 62 3.36 -12.70 -7.86
CA SER A 62 2.18 -12.38 -7.05
C SER A 62 2.01 -10.88 -6.88
N PHE A 63 3.10 -10.14 -6.69
CA PHE A 63 3.08 -8.67 -6.65
C PHE A 63 2.60 -8.09 -7.97
N ASP A 64 3.15 -8.54 -9.10
CA ASP A 64 2.76 -8.05 -10.43
C ASP A 64 1.26 -8.29 -10.71
N GLU A 65 0.75 -9.45 -10.32
CA GLU A 65 -0.67 -9.78 -10.44
C GLU A 65 -1.54 -8.85 -9.61
N PHE A 66 -1.14 -8.57 -8.35
CA PHE A 66 -1.88 -7.70 -7.46
C PHE A 66 -1.96 -6.27 -8.00
N VAL A 67 -0.84 -5.69 -8.44
CA VAL A 67 -0.81 -4.30 -8.91
C VAL A 67 -1.48 -4.12 -10.28
N ALA A 68 -1.63 -5.18 -11.06
CA ALA A 68 -2.34 -5.16 -12.33
C ALA A 68 -3.87 -5.29 -12.16
N ASP A 69 -4.36 -5.64 -10.97
CA ASP A 69 -5.78 -5.74 -10.71
C ASP A 69 -6.44 -4.36 -10.74
N ASN A 70 -7.64 -4.27 -11.34
CA ASN A 70 -8.38 -3.01 -11.45
C ASN A 70 -8.69 -2.39 -10.09
N ILE A 71 -8.92 -3.19 -9.06
CA ILE A 71 -9.16 -2.72 -7.70
C ILE A 71 -7.93 -2.00 -7.17
N SER A 72 -6.74 -2.57 -7.37
CA SER A 72 -5.47 -1.94 -6.97
C SER A 72 -5.23 -0.63 -7.72
N THR A 73 -5.47 -0.61 -9.03
CA THR A 73 -5.29 0.57 -9.87
C THR A 73 -6.23 1.70 -9.44
N THR A 74 -7.50 1.38 -9.18
CA THR A 74 -8.50 2.35 -8.72
C THR A 74 -8.13 2.94 -7.36
N ASN A 75 -7.69 2.09 -6.43
CA ASN A 75 -7.26 2.53 -5.11
C ASN A 75 -6.02 3.43 -5.18
N LYS A 76 -5.07 3.09 -6.03
CA LYS A 76 -3.86 3.91 -6.24
C LYS A 76 -4.21 5.29 -6.78
N THR A 77 -5.11 5.38 -7.75
CA THR A 77 -5.55 6.67 -8.31
C THR A 77 -6.20 7.54 -7.25
N ALA A 78 -7.09 6.98 -6.43
CA ALA A 78 -7.73 7.71 -5.33
C ALA A 78 -6.71 8.20 -4.30
N LEU A 79 -5.72 7.38 -3.98
CA LEU A 79 -4.64 7.74 -3.07
C LEU A 79 -3.79 8.89 -3.61
N GLU A 80 -3.45 8.87 -4.90
CA GLU A 80 -2.67 9.93 -5.54
C GLU A 80 -3.39 11.28 -5.46
N VAL A 81 -4.69 11.30 -5.71
CA VAL A 81 -5.52 12.52 -5.60
C VAL A 81 -5.49 13.05 -4.17
N PHE A 82 -5.68 12.19 -3.18
CA PHE A 82 -5.62 12.60 -1.78
C PHE A 82 -4.26 13.18 -1.41
N CYS A 83 -3.18 12.53 -1.81
CA CYS A 83 -1.83 13.00 -1.51
C CYS A 83 -1.57 14.39 -2.12
N ASP A 84 -1.98 14.61 -3.37
CA ASP A 84 -1.85 15.90 -4.04
C ASP A 84 -2.64 16.99 -3.32
N GLU A 85 -3.88 16.70 -2.90
CA GLU A 85 -4.74 17.66 -2.21
C GLU A 85 -4.24 18.03 -0.81
N ASN A 86 -3.51 17.13 -0.15
CA ASN A 86 -3.07 17.30 1.23
C ASN A 86 -1.56 17.56 1.36
N GLY A 87 -0.85 17.73 0.26
CA GLY A 87 0.60 17.98 0.28
C GLY A 87 1.42 16.80 0.79
N VAL A 88 0.90 15.58 0.68
CA VAL A 88 1.60 14.35 1.08
C VAL A 88 2.47 13.87 -0.07
N ILE A 89 3.74 13.56 0.22
CA ILE A 89 4.65 12.96 -0.75
C ILE A 89 4.55 11.44 -0.62
N CYS A 90 4.15 10.79 -1.73
CA CYS A 90 4.03 9.35 -1.82
C CYS A 90 5.24 8.75 -2.52
N ASN A 91 5.99 7.88 -1.84
CA ASN A 91 7.07 7.11 -2.45
C ASN A 91 6.74 5.62 -2.36
N ILE A 92 7.10 4.89 -3.40
CA ILE A 92 6.92 3.43 -3.45
C ILE A 92 8.29 2.80 -3.63
N GLU A 93 8.63 1.88 -2.73
CA GLU A 93 9.87 1.10 -2.81
C GLU A 93 9.54 -0.38 -2.89
N THR A 94 10.29 -1.11 -3.71
CA THR A 94 10.15 -2.57 -3.84
C THR A 94 11.51 -3.25 -3.73
N SER A 95 11.52 -4.44 -3.18
CA SER A 95 12.77 -5.19 -3.03
C SER A 95 12.54 -6.70 -2.92
#